data_80971950ae3c9aea341b5ccd4e88aa48
#
_entry.id   80971950ae3c9aea341b5ccd4e88aa48
#
_cell.length_a   1.000
_cell.length_b   1.000
_cell.length_c   1.000
_cell.angle_alpha   90.00
_cell.angle_beta   90.00
_cell.angle_gamma   90.00
#
_symmetry.space_group_name_H-M   'P 1'
#
loop_
_entity.id
_entity.type
_entity.pdbx_description
1 polymer ?
#
loop_
_entity_poly.entity_id
_entity_poly.type
_entity_poly.pdbx_seq_one_letter_code
_entity_poly.pdbx_strand_id
1 'polypeptide(L)'
;MSEAEGESAVPRGQYQGGPSRLRGILVLVFLAAGIWLLANRVQTGEDEMVRKLGRIEVTARLVERPEQFPNLGAYRYTYVLKYQVVKIHRQDLERKYSLKPGDEIFVGHYKPWMPRSQIKDSDWGDSPLGGKLDQFVTGEVHRMALDYELQDLAPSGALDYCFPPATNRFFAVWTNPTTY
;
A
#
# COMPACT_ATOMS: atom_id res chain seq x y z
N MET A 1 19.43 95.86 -10.76
CA MET A 1 18.14 95.19 -10.72
C MET A 1 18.30 93.96 -11.53
N SER A 2 18.46 92.87 -10.86
CA SER A 2 18.61 91.57 -11.48
C SER A 2 17.93 90.56 -10.57
N GLU A 3 16.85 90.01 -11.01
CA GLU A 3 16.15 88.93 -10.34
C GLU A 3 16.71 87.62 -10.82
N ALA A 4 17.10 86.81 -9.87
CA ALA A 4 17.54 85.42 -10.11
C ALA A 4 16.38 84.48 -9.81
N GLU A 5 15.90 83.76 -10.82
CA GLU A 5 14.94 82.70 -10.70
C GLU A 5 15.61 81.42 -10.11
N GLY A 6 15.08 80.97 -9.00
CA GLY A 6 15.51 79.75 -8.37
C GLY A 6 14.74 78.55 -8.91
N GLU A 7 15.45 77.71 -9.60
CA GLU A 7 14.93 76.44 -10.11
C GLU A 7 14.84 75.38 -8.98
N SER A 8 13.60 74.97 -8.67
CA SER A 8 13.28 74.01 -7.66
C SER A 8 13.46 72.59 -8.22
N ALA A 9 14.47 71.88 -7.72
CA ALA A 9 14.73 70.50 -8.05
C ALA A 9 13.76 69.56 -7.28
N VAL A 10 12.93 68.86 -8.00
CA VAL A 10 12.04 67.82 -7.47
C VAL A 10 12.84 66.50 -7.21
N PRO A 11 12.83 65.92 -5.99
CA PRO A 11 13.53 64.69 -5.73
C PRO A 11 12.79 63.54 -6.38
N ARG A 12 13.45 62.76 -7.27
CA ARG A 12 12.98 61.51 -7.82
C ARG A 12 12.98 60.46 -6.72
N GLY A 13 11.78 60.08 -6.26
CA GLY A 13 11.59 58.96 -5.35
C GLY A 13 12.04 57.67 -6.02
N GLN A 14 13.04 57.02 -5.44
CA GLN A 14 13.42 55.66 -5.79
C GLN A 14 12.34 54.68 -5.27
N TYR A 15 11.56 54.10 -6.17
CA TYR A 15 10.72 52.96 -5.87
C TYR A 15 11.64 51.77 -5.63
N GLN A 16 11.95 51.48 -4.37
CA GLN A 16 12.48 50.16 -3.97
C GLN A 16 11.33 49.14 -4.05
N GLY A 17 11.31 48.41 -5.15
CA GLY A 17 10.41 47.26 -5.30
C GLY A 17 10.75 46.18 -4.27
N GLY A 18 10.00 46.16 -3.17
CA GLY A 18 10.11 45.07 -2.20
C GLY A 18 9.83 43.72 -2.84
N PRO A 19 10.39 42.62 -2.31
CA PRO A 19 10.18 41.29 -2.87
C PRO A 19 8.69 41.01 -2.93
N SER A 20 8.20 40.80 -4.14
CA SER A 20 6.75 40.63 -4.38
C SER A 20 6.22 39.49 -3.52
N ARG A 21 5.16 39.75 -2.76
CA ARG A 21 4.47 38.73 -1.92
C ARG A 21 4.16 37.44 -2.70
N LEU A 22 4.03 37.56 -4.02
CA LEU A 22 3.88 36.45 -4.95
C LEU A 22 5.07 35.47 -4.92
N ARG A 23 6.32 35.96 -4.82
CA ARG A 23 7.51 35.07 -4.75
C ARG A 23 7.55 34.28 -3.45
N GLY A 24 7.14 34.86 -2.34
CA GLY A 24 7.04 34.19 -1.06
C GLY A 24 5.99 33.07 -1.07
N ILE A 25 4.82 33.30 -1.67
CA ILE A 25 3.75 32.33 -1.80
C ILE A 25 4.19 31.15 -2.69
N LEU A 26 4.83 31.40 -3.83
CA LEU A 26 5.36 30.37 -4.71
C LEU A 26 6.36 29.44 -3.98
N VAL A 27 7.29 30.01 -3.23
CA VAL A 27 8.27 29.23 -2.47
C VAL A 27 7.58 28.34 -1.43
N LEU A 28 6.56 28.84 -0.72
CA LEU A 28 5.81 28.04 0.26
C LEU A 28 5.03 26.90 -0.40
N VAL A 29 4.44 27.12 -1.57
CA VAL A 29 3.71 26.07 -2.33
C VAL A 29 4.68 24.98 -2.79
N PHE A 30 5.87 25.34 -3.31
CA PHE A 30 6.87 24.35 -3.70
C PHE A 30 7.44 23.57 -2.51
N LEU A 31 7.64 24.22 -1.36
CA LEU A 31 8.05 23.54 -0.14
C LEU A 31 6.98 22.58 0.36
N ALA A 32 5.72 22.99 0.39
CA ALA A 32 4.61 22.13 0.80
C ALA A 32 4.44 20.92 -0.14
N ALA A 33 4.53 21.15 -1.46
CA ALA A 33 4.49 20.07 -2.46
C ALA A 33 5.69 19.13 -2.32
N GLY A 34 6.88 19.64 -2.06
CA GLY A 34 8.08 18.86 -1.81
C GLY A 34 7.96 18.00 -0.55
N ILE A 35 7.46 18.58 0.54
CA ILE A 35 7.20 17.84 1.80
C ILE A 35 6.14 16.77 1.59
N TRP A 36 5.06 17.07 0.85
CA TRP A 36 4.01 16.11 0.54
C TRP A 36 4.53 14.94 -0.30
N LEU A 37 5.35 15.22 -1.32
CA LEU A 37 6.00 14.19 -2.14
C LEU A 37 6.99 13.34 -1.34
N LEU A 38 7.75 13.95 -0.43
CA LEU A 38 8.64 13.22 0.47
C LEU A 38 7.87 12.37 1.48
N ALA A 39 6.79 12.90 2.07
CA ALA A 39 5.93 12.17 2.98
C ALA A 39 5.28 10.96 2.29
N ASN A 40 4.78 11.12 1.06
CA ASN A 40 4.28 10.01 0.25
C ASN A 40 5.37 8.97 -0.08
N ARG A 41 6.59 9.40 -0.38
CA ARG A 41 7.71 8.47 -0.58
C ARG A 41 8.11 7.73 0.70
N VAL A 42 8.03 8.37 1.84
CA VAL A 42 8.30 7.73 3.15
C VAL A 42 7.22 6.72 3.50
N GLN A 43 5.97 6.96 3.12
CA GLN A 43 4.89 5.96 3.29
C GLN A 43 5.03 4.76 2.33
N THR A 44 5.68 4.92 1.19
CA THR A 44 6.05 3.80 0.30
C THR A 44 7.38 3.15 0.70
N GLY A 45 7.97 3.55 1.83
CA GLY A 45 9.10 2.86 2.44
C GLY A 45 8.79 1.37 2.53
N GLU A 46 9.60 0.56 1.86
CA GLU A 46 9.43 -0.89 1.80
C GLU A 46 9.26 -1.43 3.22
N ASP A 47 8.08 -1.95 3.51
CA ASP A 47 7.81 -2.54 4.80
C ASP A 47 8.69 -3.78 4.96
N GLU A 48 9.59 -3.72 5.93
CA GLU A 48 10.54 -4.79 6.20
C GLU A 48 9.83 -6.12 6.50
N MET A 49 8.64 -6.06 7.08
CA MET A 49 7.85 -7.24 7.41
C MET A 49 7.41 -8.01 6.16
N VAL A 50 6.97 -7.34 5.10
CA VAL A 50 6.59 -8.04 3.86
C VAL A 50 7.78 -8.73 3.21
N ARG A 51 9.00 -8.24 3.44
CA ARG A 51 10.24 -8.82 2.91
C ARG A 51 10.75 -9.99 3.76
N LYS A 52 10.54 -9.96 5.05
CA LYS A 52 11.05 -10.97 6.01
C LYS A 52 10.10 -12.14 6.21
N LEU A 53 8.80 -11.86 6.21
CA LEU A 53 7.79 -12.87 6.47
C LEU A 53 7.49 -13.70 5.23
N GLY A 54 6.93 -14.88 5.47
CA GLY A 54 6.47 -15.80 4.46
C GLY A 54 7.58 -16.34 3.56
N ARG A 55 7.24 -17.26 2.70
CA ARG A 55 8.17 -17.92 1.76
C ARG A 55 8.14 -17.29 0.38
N ILE A 56 7.03 -16.65 0.04
CA ILE A 56 6.80 -16.03 -1.26
C ILE A 56 6.47 -14.56 -1.02
N GLU A 57 7.05 -13.69 -1.82
CA GLU A 57 6.73 -12.26 -1.83
C GLU A 57 6.32 -11.85 -3.23
N VAL A 58 5.09 -11.35 -3.35
CA VAL A 58 4.51 -10.95 -4.63
C VAL A 58 3.87 -9.58 -4.55
N THR A 59 3.82 -8.91 -5.69
CA THR A 59 2.86 -7.85 -5.98
C THR A 59 1.79 -8.43 -6.88
N ALA A 60 0.52 -8.34 -6.48
CA ALA A 60 -0.59 -8.90 -7.23
C ALA A 60 -1.82 -7.98 -7.19
N ARG A 61 -2.60 -7.99 -8.28
CA ARG A 61 -3.84 -7.24 -8.41
C ARG A 61 -5.00 -8.09 -7.89
N LEU A 62 -5.82 -7.52 -7.01
CA LEU A 62 -7.07 -8.17 -6.60
C LEU A 62 -8.07 -8.17 -7.77
N VAL A 63 -8.38 -9.35 -8.29
CA VAL A 63 -9.27 -9.53 -9.44
C VAL A 63 -10.70 -9.75 -8.99
N GLU A 64 -10.87 -10.59 -7.96
CA GLU A 64 -12.19 -11.01 -7.51
C GLU A 64 -12.20 -11.29 -6.01
N ARG A 65 -13.27 -10.91 -5.35
CA ARG A 65 -13.57 -11.22 -3.96
C ARG A 65 -15.07 -11.48 -3.80
N PRO A 66 -15.50 -12.20 -2.76
CA PRO A 66 -16.91 -12.27 -2.41
C PRO A 66 -17.50 -10.87 -2.19
N GLU A 67 -18.71 -10.63 -2.67
CA GLU A 67 -19.43 -9.37 -2.40
C GLU A 67 -19.66 -9.17 -0.90
N GLN A 68 -20.00 -10.26 -0.22
CA GLN A 68 -20.12 -10.31 1.23
C GLN A 68 -19.31 -11.51 1.75
N PHE A 69 -18.54 -11.28 2.79
CA PHE A 69 -17.88 -12.36 3.48
C PHE A 69 -18.90 -13.12 4.34
N PRO A 70 -19.08 -14.43 4.14
CA PRO A 70 -20.04 -15.20 4.93
C PRO A 70 -19.61 -15.18 6.41
N ASN A 71 -20.60 -15.04 7.30
CA ASN A 71 -20.34 -15.18 8.73
C ASN A 71 -20.24 -16.65 9.08
N LEU A 72 -19.04 -17.14 9.25
CA LEU A 72 -18.76 -18.56 9.54
C LEU A 72 -18.59 -18.82 11.05
N GLY A 73 -19.04 -17.92 11.91
CA GLY A 73 -19.02 -18.09 13.36
C GLY A 73 -17.71 -17.69 14.05
N ALA A 74 -17.45 -18.28 15.23
CA ALA A 74 -16.34 -17.90 16.10
C ALA A 74 -14.98 -18.54 15.72
N TYR A 75 -14.96 -19.36 14.70
CA TYR A 75 -13.74 -20.07 14.30
C TYR A 75 -12.76 -19.18 13.52
N ARG A 76 -11.51 -19.61 13.43
CA ARG A 76 -10.46 -18.98 12.64
C ARG A 76 -10.65 -19.32 11.17
N TYR A 77 -11.48 -18.56 10.47
CA TYR A 77 -11.72 -18.79 9.04
C TYR A 77 -10.75 -17.98 8.18
N THR A 78 -10.35 -18.59 7.09
CA THR A 78 -9.59 -17.95 6.02
C THR A 78 -10.50 -17.74 4.82
N TYR A 79 -10.59 -16.51 4.36
CA TYR A 79 -11.42 -16.12 3.23
C TYR A 79 -10.54 -15.96 2.00
N VAL A 80 -10.90 -16.67 0.95
CA VAL A 80 -10.11 -16.72 -0.27
C VAL A 80 -10.48 -15.59 -1.21
N LEU A 81 -9.47 -14.87 -1.68
CA LEU A 81 -9.58 -13.83 -2.69
C LEU A 81 -8.73 -14.22 -3.90
N LYS A 82 -9.19 -13.86 -5.11
CA LYS A 82 -8.50 -14.16 -6.35
C LYS A 82 -7.65 -12.98 -6.79
N TYR A 83 -6.39 -13.26 -7.11
CA TYR A 83 -5.43 -12.27 -7.56
C TYR A 83 -4.78 -12.65 -8.88
N GLN A 84 -4.30 -11.66 -9.61
CA GLN A 84 -3.38 -11.83 -10.71
C GLN A 84 -1.99 -11.33 -10.31
N VAL A 85 -1.00 -12.17 -10.43
CA VAL A 85 0.40 -11.84 -10.12
C VAL A 85 0.90 -10.80 -11.11
N VAL A 86 1.45 -9.73 -10.58
CA VAL A 86 2.05 -8.66 -11.37
C VAL A 86 3.56 -8.74 -11.32
N LYS A 87 4.12 -8.97 -10.14
CA LYS A 87 5.56 -9.09 -9.92
C LYS A 87 5.85 -10.07 -8.81
N ILE A 88 6.91 -10.83 -8.98
CA ILE A 88 7.47 -11.71 -7.96
C ILE A 88 8.75 -11.06 -7.46
N HIS A 89 8.83 -10.88 -6.15
CA HIS A 89 10.01 -10.33 -5.48
C HIS A 89 10.88 -11.44 -4.90
N ARG A 90 10.23 -12.47 -4.38
CA ARG A 90 10.87 -13.64 -3.79
C ARG A 90 9.96 -14.85 -3.94
N GLN A 91 10.52 -15.99 -4.26
CA GLN A 91 9.87 -17.30 -4.17
C GLN A 91 10.89 -18.38 -3.84
N ASP A 92 10.46 -19.38 -3.11
CA ASP A 92 11.26 -20.57 -2.83
C ASP A 92 11.21 -21.48 -4.05
N LEU A 93 12.33 -21.59 -4.75
CA LEU A 93 12.46 -22.38 -5.99
C LEU A 93 12.54 -23.89 -5.73
N GLU A 94 12.74 -24.33 -4.49
CA GLU A 94 12.82 -25.75 -4.14
C GLU A 94 11.44 -26.42 -4.15
N ARG A 95 10.39 -25.63 -4.29
CA ARG A 95 9.01 -26.14 -4.24
C ARG A 95 8.36 -26.23 -5.61
N LYS A 96 7.37 -27.12 -5.68
CA LYS A 96 6.56 -27.55 -6.81
C LYS A 96 5.92 -26.42 -7.65
N TYR A 97 5.93 -25.18 -7.19
CA TYR A 97 5.24 -24.06 -7.82
C TYR A 97 6.22 -22.94 -8.17
N SER A 98 6.36 -22.68 -9.46
CA SER A 98 7.05 -21.51 -9.97
C SER A 98 5.99 -20.53 -10.47
N LEU A 99 5.68 -19.50 -9.66
CA LEU A 99 4.79 -18.43 -10.07
C LEU A 99 5.44 -17.55 -11.13
N LYS A 100 4.63 -17.01 -12.02
CA LYS A 100 5.05 -16.06 -13.06
C LYS A 100 4.12 -14.85 -13.04
N PRO A 101 4.59 -13.68 -13.50
CA PRO A 101 3.71 -12.56 -13.78
C PRO A 101 2.60 -12.98 -14.74
N GLY A 102 1.36 -12.58 -14.45
CA GLY A 102 0.16 -12.98 -15.17
C GLY A 102 -0.58 -14.18 -14.59
N ASP A 103 0.06 -15.00 -13.74
CA ASP A 103 -0.60 -16.15 -13.13
C ASP A 103 -1.74 -15.70 -12.20
N GLU A 104 -2.82 -16.48 -12.20
CA GLU A 104 -3.88 -16.35 -11.21
C GLU A 104 -3.52 -17.14 -9.96
N ILE A 105 -3.68 -16.49 -8.80
CA ILE A 105 -3.47 -17.10 -7.49
C ILE A 105 -4.68 -16.87 -6.59
N PHE A 106 -4.92 -17.78 -5.67
CA PHE A 106 -5.97 -17.70 -4.68
C PHE A 106 -5.33 -17.51 -3.31
N VAL A 107 -5.61 -16.36 -2.69
CA VAL A 107 -4.95 -15.97 -1.45
C VAL A 107 -5.96 -15.91 -0.33
N GLY A 108 -5.74 -16.72 0.69
CA GLY A 108 -6.53 -16.73 1.91
C GLY A 108 -6.10 -15.60 2.84
N HIS A 109 -7.07 -14.84 3.33
CA HIS A 109 -6.87 -13.78 4.30
C HIS A 109 -7.72 -14.02 5.54
N TYR A 110 -7.13 -13.84 6.71
CA TYR A 110 -7.86 -13.84 7.97
C TYR A 110 -8.58 -12.51 8.17
N LYS A 111 -9.87 -12.52 8.52
CA LYS A 111 -10.73 -11.33 8.74
C LYS A 111 -10.51 -10.23 7.68
N PRO A 112 -10.80 -10.46 6.40
CA PRO A 112 -10.50 -9.49 5.34
C PRO A 112 -11.33 -8.20 5.38
N TRP A 113 -12.34 -8.14 6.25
CA TRP A 113 -13.14 -6.92 6.50
C TRP A 113 -12.52 -5.97 7.52
N MET A 114 -11.41 -6.38 8.16
CA MET A 114 -10.70 -5.55 9.13
C MET A 114 -9.44 -4.95 8.50
N PRO A 115 -9.08 -3.70 8.83
CA PRO A 115 -7.76 -3.16 8.52
C PRO A 115 -6.65 -4.11 9.00
N ARG A 116 -5.65 -4.34 8.17
CA ARG A 116 -4.57 -5.28 8.50
C ARG A 116 -3.79 -4.87 9.76
N SER A 117 -3.69 -3.56 10.03
CA SER A 117 -3.07 -3.01 11.23
C SER A 117 -3.81 -3.33 12.53
N GLN A 118 -5.06 -3.77 12.45
CA GLN A 118 -5.89 -4.14 13.62
C GLN A 118 -5.88 -5.64 13.92
N ILE A 119 -5.29 -6.46 13.06
CA ILE A 119 -5.08 -7.89 13.32
C ILE A 119 -4.02 -8.04 14.40
N LYS A 120 -4.31 -8.87 15.41
CA LYS A 120 -3.37 -9.17 16.50
C LYS A 120 -2.71 -10.52 16.25
N ASP A 121 -1.43 -10.64 16.56
CA ASP A 121 -0.67 -11.89 16.42
C ASP A 121 -1.33 -13.03 17.19
N SER A 122 -1.90 -12.73 18.37
CA SER A 122 -2.65 -13.71 19.19
C SER A 122 -3.90 -14.28 18.49
N ASP A 123 -4.39 -13.62 17.43
CA ASP A 123 -5.59 -14.08 16.71
C ASP A 123 -5.30 -15.34 15.88
N TRP A 124 -4.04 -15.57 15.47
CA TRP A 124 -3.67 -16.70 14.61
C TRP A 124 -2.62 -17.64 15.23
N GLY A 125 -2.20 -17.44 16.45
CA GLY A 125 -1.14 -18.22 17.11
C GLY A 125 0.19 -17.47 17.09
N ASP A 126 1.31 -18.22 16.94
CA ASP A 126 2.66 -17.64 17.05
C ASP A 126 3.18 -16.95 15.77
N SER A 127 2.40 -16.96 14.70
CA SER A 127 2.79 -16.34 13.43
C SER A 127 2.26 -14.92 13.32
N PRO A 128 3.10 -13.94 13.00
CA PRO A 128 2.66 -12.57 12.81
C PRO A 128 1.72 -12.47 11.60
N LEU A 129 0.54 -11.89 11.83
CA LEU A 129 -0.41 -11.55 10.77
C LEU A 129 -0.67 -10.05 10.77
N GLY A 130 -0.71 -9.46 9.59
CA GLY A 130 -1.02 -8.03 9.53
C GLY A 130 -0.71 -7.36 8.22
N GLY A 131 -0.29 -6.12 8.35
CA GLY A 131 0.04 -5.24 7.22
C GLY A 131 -0.49 -3.83 7.40
N LYS A 132 -0.43 -3.08 6.30
CA LYS A 132 -0.87 -1.68 6.26
C LYS A 132 -2.10 -1.47 5.36
N LEU A 133 -2.68 -2.54 4.82
CA LEU A 133 -3.86 -2.44 3.98
C LEU A 133 -5.10 -2.19 4.85
N ASP A 134 -5.86 -1.14 4.54
CA ASP A 134 -7.07 -0.80 5.27
C ASP A 134 -8.28 -1.63 4.82
N GLN A 135 -8.40 -1.85 3.51
CA GLN A 135 -9.50 -2.63 2.93
C GLN A 135 -9.09 -3.30 1.62
N PHE A 136 -9.78 -4.40 1.29
CA PHE A 136 -9.59 -5.10 0.03
C PHE A 136 -10.58 -4.59 -1.02
N VAL A 137 -10.08 -3.84 -2.01
CA VAL A 137 -10.88 -3.31 -3.12
C VAL A 137 -10.47 -3.97 -4.42
N THR A 138 -11.45 -4.48 -5.18
CA THR A 138 -11.19 -5.09 -6.49
C THR A 138 -10.54 -4.09 -7.44
N GLY A 139 -9.51 -4.52 -8.15
CA GLY A 139 -8.70 -3.70 -9.05
C GLY A 139 -7.45 -3.12 -8.41
N GLU A 140 -7.39 -3.01 -7.09
CA GLU A 140 -6.19 -2.53 -6.39
C GLU A 140 -5.06 -3.55 -6.41
N VAL A 141 -3.86 -3.04 -6.21
CA VAL A 141 -2.63 -3.84 -6.22
C VAL A 141 -2.04 -3.88 -4.83
N HIS A 142 -1.73 -5.09 -4.38
CA HIS A 142 -1.21 -5.34 -3.05
C HIS A 142 0.16 -6.00 -3.13
N ARG A 143 1.05 -5.66 -2.22
CA ARG A 143 2.30 -6.37 -1.97
C ARG A 143 2.10 -7.29 -0.78
N MET A 144 2.33 -8.58 -0.97
CA MET A 144 1.98 -9.60 -0.01
C MET A 144 3.16 -10.53 0.27
N ALA A 145 3.31 -10.90 1.54
CA ALA A 145 4.09 -12.05 1.97
C ALA A 145 3.12 -13.24 2.13
N LEU A 146 3.41 -14.31 1.42
CA LEU A 146 2.61 -15.54 1.39
C LEU A 146 3.44 -16.68 1.99
N ASP A 147 2.84 -17.51 2.84
CA ASP A 147 3.59 -18.58 3.50
C ASP A 147 3.12 -19.97 3.10
N TYR A 148 1.98 -20.40 3.56
CA TYR A 148 1.54 -21.77 3.41
C TYR A 148 0.70 -21.96 2.16
N GLU A 149 0.78 -23.17 1.59
CA GLU A 149 -0.29 -23.63 0.74
C GLU A 149 -1.57 -23.68 1.57
N LEU A 150 -2.65 -23.11 1.05
CA LEU A 150 -3.90 -22.95 1.79
C LEU A 150 -4.48 -24.30 2.25
N GLN A 151 -4.22 -25.37 1.51
CA GLN A 151 -4.61 -26.73 1.85
C GLN A 151 -3.92 -27.28 3.11
N ASP A 152 -2.72 -26.82 3.42
CA ASP A 152 -2.00 -27.23 4.63
C ASP A 152 -2.64 -26.63 5.90
N LEU A 153 -3.42 -25.57 5.74
CA LEU A 153 -4.19 -24.93 6.81
C LEU A 153 -5.59 -25.57 7.00
N ALA A 154 -6.06 -26.35 6.05
CA ALA A 154 -7.39 -26.95 6.10
C ALA A 154 -7.67 -27.78 7.37
N PRO A 155 -6.68 -28.48 7.96
CA PRO A 155 -6.89 -29.19 9.21
C PRO A 155 -7.07 -28.29 10.43
N SER A 156 -6.55 -27.05 10.39
CA SER A 156 -6.53 -26.11 11.51
C SER A 156 -7.54 -24.97 11.40
N GLY A 157 -8.17 -24.79 10.24
CA GLY A 157 -9.13 -23.72 9.98
C GLY A 157 -10.08 -24.06 8.83
N ALA A 158 -11.26 -23.51 8.90
CA ALA A 158 -12.21 -23.63 7.80
C ALA A 158 -11.86 -22.62 6.72
N LEU A 159 -11.83 -23.10 5.49
CA LEU A 159 -11.73 -22.30 4.29
C LEU A 159 -13.13 -21.96 3.80
N ASP A 160 -13.28 -20.76 3.23
CA ASP A 160 -14.48 -20.53 2.44
C ASP A 160 -14.41 -21.33 1.12
N TYR A 161 -15.57 -21.59 0.55
CA TYR A 161 -15.71 -22.32 -0.71
C TYR A 161 -16.11 -21.42 -1.87
N CYS A 162 -15.84 -20.13 -1.77
CA CYS A 162 -16.20 -19.17 -2.82
C CYS A 162 -15.52 -19.48 -4.14
N PHE A 163 -14.34 -20.06 -4.09
CA PHE A 163 -13.59 -20.47 -5.29
C PHE A 163 -13.35 -21.99 -5.30
N PRO A 164 -13.41 -22.60 -6.48
CA PRO A 164 -13.16 -24.03 -6.62
C PRO A 164 -11.74 -24.39 -6.17
N PRO A 165 -11.48 -25.65 -5.78
CA PRO A 165 -10.14 -26.11 -5.49
C PRO A 165 -9.18 -25.82 -6.64
N ALA A 166 -8.08 -25.12 -6.33
CA ALA A 166 -7.05 -24.75 -7.29
C ALA A 166 -5.67 -25.04 -6.71
N THR A 167 -4.68 -25.25 -7.57
CA THR A 167 -3.31 -25.58 -7.17
C THR A 167 -2.52 -24.40 -6.62
N ASN A 168 -2.84 -23.16 -7.05
CA ASN A 168 -2.12 -21.94 -6.68
C ASN A 168 -2.83 -21.24 -5.51
N ARG A 169 -2.92 -21.92 -4.35
CA ARG A 169 -3.58 -21.41 -3.15
C ARG A 169 -2.57 -21.13 -2.05
N PHE A 170 -2.56 -19.90 -1.56
CA PHE A 170 -1.61 -19.41 -0.56
C PHE A 170 -2.32 -18.74 0.59
N PHE A 171 -1.62 -18.61 1.73
CA PHE A 171 -2.07 -17.83 2.87
C PHE A 171 -1.24 -16.57 3.00
N ALA A 172 -1.91 -15.41 3.11
CA ALA A 172 -1.23 -14.14 3.30
C ALA A 172 -0.94 -13.88 4.77
N VAL A 173 0.34 -13.80 5.11
CA VAL A 173 0.80 -13.41 6.46
C VAL A 173 0.92 -11.90 6.60
N TRP A 174 1.28 -11.19 5.51
CA TRP A 174 1.42 -9.74 5.53
C TRP A 174 0.92 -9.13 4.23
N THR A 175 0.11 -8.05 4.32
CA THR A 175 -0.47 -7.42 3.12
C THR A 175 -0.42 -5.91 3.23
N ASN A 176 0.21 -5.29 2.24
CA ASN A 176 0.35 -3.84 2.13
C ASN A 176 -0.30 -3.31 0.85
N PRO A 177 -0.80 -2.08 0.85
CA PRO A 177 -1.11 -1.38 -0.39
C PRO A 177 0.20 -1.14 -1.14
N THR A 178 0.13 -1.16 -2.47
CA THR A 178 1.26 -0.72 -3.30
C THR A 178 0.75 0.03 -4.51
N THR A 179 1.50 1.05 -4.88
CA THR A 179 1.33 1.74 -6.15
C THR A 179 2.45 1.32 -7.10
N TYR A 180 2.11 1.13 -8.36
CA TYR A 180 3.09 0.96 -9.44
C TYR A 180 3.91 2.22 -9.63
#